data_c3b707d79113ee4bd15440e5a8af3e03
#
_entry.id   c3b707d79113ee4bd15440e5a8af3e03
#
_cell.length_a   1.000
_cell.length_b   1.000
_cell.length_c   1.000
_cell.angle_alpha   90.00
_cell.angle_beta   90.00
_cell.angle_gamma   90.00
#
_symmetry.space_group_name_H-M   'P 1'
#
loop_
_entity.id
_entity.type
_entity.pdbx_description
1 polymer ?
#
loop_
_entity_poly.entity_id
_entity_poly.type
_entity_poly.pdbx_seq_one_letter_code
_entity_poly.pdbx_strand_id
1 'polypeptide(L)'
;MSLILSRRALAVCAAAVLLSLTTGCGGGSTKAVCQDAVKAFQDYSTQAAAGAGNLDAFNTANAGLAAKLKGLSGKADGHLKDTLTELSLTWGAIKIDASNPAAAATELTKLGTQATEATQKLAKDCS
;
A
#
# COMPACT_ATOMS: atom_id res chain seq x y z
N MET A 1 34.24 -19.23 14.76
CA MET A 1 34.37 -18.12 13.80
C MET A 1 33.43 -18.20 12.61
N SER A 2 32.45 -19.08 12.60
CA SER A 2 31.59 -19.30 11.44
C SER A 2 30.14 -18.80 11.60
N LEU A 3 29.81 -18.09 12.67
CA LEU A 3 28.42 -17.68 12.99
C LEU A 3 28.07 -16.25 12.56
N ILE A 4 28.98 -15.53 11.95
CA ILE A 4 28.73 -14.12 11.54
C ILE A 4 28.27 -14.00 10.09
N LEU A 5 28.40 -15.06 9.30
CA LEU A 5 28.03 -15.02 7.88
C LEU A 5 26.53 -15.29 7.59
N SER A 6 25.79 -15.81 8.58
CA SER A 6 24.39 -16.23 8.33
C SER A 6 23.36 -15.09 8.39
N ARG A 7 23.74 -13.94 8.97
CA ARG A 7 22.79 -12.83 9.13
C ARG A 7 22.67 -11.89 7.91
N ARG A 8 23.62 -11.98 7.00
CA ARG A 8 23.61 -11.13 5.79
C ARG A 8 22.91 -11.77 4.61
N ALA A 9 22.68 -13.06 4.65
CA ALA A 9 22.01 -13.78 3.54
C ALA A 9 20.48 -13.65 3.55
N LEU A 10 19.89 -13.36 4.70
CA LEU A 10 18.43 -13.24 4.83
C LEU A 10 17.88 -11.88 4.34
N ALA A 11 18.73 -10.86 4.29
CA ALA A 11 18.30 -9.53 3.82
C ALA A 11 18.22 -9.43 2.30
N VAL A 12 18.91 -10.30 1.58
CA VAL A 12 18.98 -10.26 0.11
C VAL A 12 17.77 -10.94 -0.53
N CYS A 13 17.16 -11.92 0.14
CA CYS A 13 16.00 -12.62 -0.39
C CYS A 13 14.70 -11.78 -0.36
N ALA A 14 14.58 -10.87 0.61
CA ALA A 14 13.41 -9.99 0.69
C ALA A 14 13.39 -8.93 -0.42
N ALA A 15 14.55 -8.47 -0.86
CA ALA A 15 14.66 -7.52 -1.96
C ALA A 15 14.38 -8.16 -3.34
N ALA A 16 14.68 -9.45 -3.50
CA ALA A 16 14.48 -10.17 -4.76
C ALA A 16 13.00 -10.47 -5.04
N VAL A 17 12.18 -10.66 -4.00
CA VAL A 17 10.74 -10.91 -4.15
C VAL A 17 10.00 -9.65 -4.59
N LEU A 18 10.45 -8.48 -4.18
CA LEU A 18 9.85 -7.21 -4.60
C LEU A 18 10.19 -6.85 -6.06
N LEU A 19 11.34 -7.30 -6.55
CA LEU A 19 11.74 -7.08 -7.94
C LEU A 19 10.98 -7.97 -8.93
N SER A 20 10.51 -9.14 -8.50
CA SER A 20 9.78 -10.05 -9.40
C SER A 20 8.36 -9.60 -9.71
N LEU A 21 7.75 -8.75 -8.87
CA LEU A 21 6.44 -8.15 -9.13
C LEU A 21 6.47 -7.03 -10.18
N THR A 22 7.65 -6.54 -10.50
CA THR A 22 7.82 -5.38 -11.42
C THR A 22 8.19 -5.79 -12.84
N THR A 23 8.46 -7.07 -13.11
CA THR A 23 8.98 -7.53 -14.40
C THR A 23 7.92 -8.00 -15.39
N GLY A 24 6.64 -7.96 -15.03
CA GLY A 24 5.57 -8.55 -15.84
C GLY A 24 4.79 -7.60 -16.75
N CYS A 25 4.96 -6.29 -16.66
CA CYS A 25 4.12 -5.33 -17.38
C CYS A 25 4.84 -4.78 -18.61
N GLY A 26 4.25 -5.00 -19.78
CA GLY A 26 4.82 -4.62 -21.06
C GLY A 26 4.76 -3.15 -21.43
N GLY A 27 4.27 -2.23 -20.61
CA GLY A 27 4.18 -0.80 -20.90
C GLY A 27 5.02 0.05 -19.95
N GLY A 28 5.84 0.97 -20.44
CA GLY A 28 6.73 1.80 -19.62
C GLY A 28 5.99 2.65 -18.58
N SER A 29 4.89 3.31 -18.95
CA SER A 29 4.09 4.13 -18.04
C SER A 29 3.32 3.30 -17.04
N THR A 30 2.74 2.18 -17.45
CA THR A 30 2.05 1.23 -16.57
C THR A 30 3.00 0.67 -15.52
N LYS A 31 4.19 0.26 -15.94
CA LYS A 31 5.21 -0.25 -15.03
C LYS A 31 5.60 0.79 -13.97
N ALA A 32 5.84 2.03 -14.39
CA ALA A 32 6.20 3.11 -13.48
C ALA A 32 5.08 3.39 -12.47
N VAL A 33 3.84 3.45 -12.92
CA VAL A 33 2.66 3.64 -12.05
C VAL A 33 2.53 2.50 -11.05
N CYS A 34 2.72 1.25 -11.49
CA CYS A 34 2.68 0.07 -10.60
C CYS A 34 3.77 0.12 -9.52
N GLN A 35 5.00 0.49 -9.90
CA GLN A 35 6.09 0.65 -8.94
C GLN A 35 5.80 1.75 -7.93
N ASP A 36 5.29 2.87 -8.37
CA ASP A 36 4.93 3.98 -7.50
C ASP A 36 3.77 3.63 -6.57
N ALA A 37 2.79 2.87 -7.05
CA ALA A 37 1.68 2.38 -6.23
C ALA A 37 2.16 1.42 -5.13
N VAL A 38 3.01 0.46 -5.47
CA VAL A 38 3.63 -0.45 -4.48
C VAL A 38 4.41 0.33 -3.44
N LYS A 39 5.21 1.31 -3.86
CA LYS A 39 5.95 2.18 -2.97
C LYS A 39 5.02 2.98 -2.05
N ALA A 40 3.92 3.50 -2.58
CA ALA A 40 2.94 4.24 -1.79
C ALA A 40 2.34 3.37 -0.67
N PHE A 41 2.04 2.12 -0.94
CA PHE A 41 1.57 1.17 0.07
C PHE A 41 2.64 0.80 1.08
N GLN A 42 3.90 0.65 0.65
CA GLN A 42 5.02 0.41 1.56
C GLN A 42 5.24 1.59 2.51
N ASP A 43 5.25 2.80 1.99
CA ASP A 43 5.37 4.03 2.79
C ASP A 43 4.20 4.16 3.76
N TYR A 44 2.99 3.85 3.32
CA TYR A 44 1.81 3.82 4.17
C TYR A 44 1.95 2.80 5.31
N SER A 45 2.40 1.59 5.02
CA SER A 45 2.61 0.55 6.04
C SER A 45 3.62 1.01 7.09
N THR A 46 4.69 1.66 6.68
CA THR A 46 5.70 2.22 7.58
C THR A 46 5.12 3.33 8.45
N GLN A 47 4.37 4.25 7.86
CA GLN A 47 3.73 5.35 8.59
C GLN A 47 2.65 4.84 9.56
N ALA A 48 1.84 3.87 9.13
CA ALA A 48 0.82 3.26 9.97
C ALA A 48 1.44 2.52 11.16
N ALA A 49 2.53 1.81 10.97
CA ALA A 49 3.25 1.13 12.04
C ALA A 49 3.88 2.13 13.02
N ALA A 50 4.47 3.22 12.53
CA ALA A 50 5.03 4.28 13.35
C ALA A 50 3.96 5.04 14.13
N GLY A 51 2.75 5.14 13.57
CA GLY A 51 1.59 5.76 14.20
C GLY A 51 0.77 4.84 15.10
N ALA A 52 1.25 3.62 15.39
CA ALA A 52 0.56 2.70 16.29
C ALA A 52 0.36 3.35 17.67
N GLY A 53 -0.88 3.50 18.10
CA GLY A 53 -1.25 4.22 19.32
C GLY A 53 -1.56 5.72 19.11
N ASN A 54 -1.42 6.25 17.90
CA ASN A 54 -1.80 7.62 17.55
C ASN A 54 -2.74 7.61 16.34
N LEU A 55 -4.04 7.73 16.60
CA LEU A 55 -5.07 7.69 15.55
C LEU A 55 -5.02 8.89 14.62
N ASP A 56 -4.57 10.04 15.06
CA ASP A 56 -4.42 11.22 14.20
C ASP A 56 -3.32 10.98 13.16
N ALA A 57 -2.18 10.40 13.57
CA ALA A 57 -1.12 10.02 12.67
C ALA A 57 -1.59 8.95 11.67
N PHE A 58 -2.38 8.00 12.12
CA PHE A 58 -2.97 6.97 11.29
C PHE A 58 -3.93 7.56 10.24
N ASN A 59 -4.82 8.45 10.64
CA ASN A 59 -5.74 9.15 9.74
C ASN A 59 -4.98 10.01 8.72
N THR A 60 -3.90 10.65 9.13
CA THR A 60 -3.01 11.42 8.23
C THR A 60 -2.35 10.49 7.19
N ALA A 61 -1.90 9.31 7.60
CA ALA A 61 -1.34 8.32 6.69
C ALA A 61 -2.37 7.84 5.66
N ASN A 62 -3.61 7.59 6.08
CA ASN A 62 -4.71 7.21 5.18
C ASN A 62 -4.99 8.30 4.13
N ALA A 63 -5.08 9.55 4.55
CA ALA A 63 -5.29 10.68 3.66
C ALA A 63 -4.12 10.86 2.68
N GLY A 64 -2.89 10.68 3.15
CA GLY A 64 -1.68 10.74 2.33
C GLY A 64 -1.66 9.65 1.26
N LEU A 65 -2.01 8.42 1.61
CA LEU A 65 -2.13 7.32 0.64
C LEU A 65 -3.21 7.61 -0.41
N ALA A 66 -4.38 8.07 0.02
CA ALA A 66 -5.46 8.44 -0.89
C ALA A 66 -5.02 9.49 -1.90
N ALA A 67 -4.31 10.53 -1.47
CA ALA A 67 -3.79 11.57 -2.34
C ALA A 67 -2.77 11.03 -3.35
N LYS A 68 -1.86 10.15 -2.92
CA LYS A 68 -0.89 9.50 -3.82
C LYS A 68 -1.57 8.62 -4.85
N LEU A 69 -2.53 7.81 -4.45
CA LEU A 69 -3.28 6.94 -5.36
C LEU A 69 -4.09 7.74 -6.38
N LYS A 70 -4.68 8.86 -5.96
CA LYS A 70 -5.37 9.77 -6.87
C LYS A 70 -4.42 10.37 -7.91
N GLY A 71 -3.25 10.80 -7.50
CA GLY A 71 -2.21 11.29 -8.41
C GLY A 71 -1.76 10.23 -9.41
N LEU A 72 -1.60 9.00 -8.97
CA LEU A 72 -1.24 7.87 -9.83
C LEU A 72 -2.37 7.49 -10.80
N SER A 73 -3.63 7.58 -10.39
CA SER A 73 -4.76 7.32 -11.27
C SER A 73 -4.77 8.26 -12.48
N GLY A 74 -4.33 9.51 -12.30
CA GLY A 74 -4.18 10.48 -13.39
C GLY A 74 -3.09 10.13 -14.40
N LYS A 75 -2.15 9.25 -14.04
CA LYS A 75 -1.07 8.77 -14.91
C LYS A 75 -1.31 7.38 -15.47
N ALA A 76 -2.38 6.72 -15.06
CA ALA A 76 -2.74 5.37 -15.47
C ALA A 76 -3.88 5.38 -16.49
N ASP A 77 -4.01 4.28 -17.20
CA ASP A 77 -5.09 4.04 -18.16
C ASP A 77 -5.80 2.71 -17.88
N GLY A 78 -7.02 2.55 -18.41
CA GLY A 78 -7.78 1.31 -18.35
C GLY A 78 -8.12 0.87 -16.94
N HIS A 79 -8.05 -0.44 -16.69
CA HIS A 79 -8.40 -1.02 -15.40
C HIS A 79 -7.53 -0.52 -14.25
N LEU A 80 -6.25 -0.28 -14.50
CA LEU A 80 -5.36 0.24 -13.47
C LEU A 80 -5.80 1.62 -12.98
N LYS A 81 -6.23 2.50 -13.89
CA LYS A 81 -6.79 3.80 -13.54
C LYS A 81 -8.04 3.65 -12.66
N ASP A 82 -8.94 2.77 -13.05
CA ASP A 82 -10.18 2.52 -12.31
C ASP A 82 -9.88 1.98 -10.90
N THR A 83 -8.98 1.02 -10.80
CA THR A 83 -8.53 0.45 -9.52
C THR A 83 -7.92 1.52 -8.61
N LEU A 84 -7.00 2.32 -9.13
CA LEU A 84 -6.35 3.39 -8.35
C LEU A 84 -7.36 4.46 -7.90
N THR A 85 -8.31 4.81 -8.74
CA THR A 85 -9.40 5.74 -8.40
C THR A 85 -10.27 5.17 -7.27
N GLU A 86 -10.70 3.92 -7.39
CA GLU A 86 -11.47 3.23 -6.35
C GLU A 86 -10.72 3.18 -5.03
N LEU A 87 -9.44 2.80 -5.06
CA LEU A 87 -8.58 2.74 -3.87
C LEU A 87 -8.40 4.11 -3.22
N SER A 88 -8.22 5.16 -4.03
CA SER A 88 -8.13 6.54 -3.56
C SER A 88 -9.38 6.96 -2.79
N LEU A 89 -10.56 6.68 -3.34
CA LEU A 89 -11.84 6.98 -2.69
C LEU A 89 -12.03 6.17 -1.40
N THR A 90 -11.68 4.91 -1.42
CA THR A 90 -11.79 4.01 -0.26
C THR A 90 -10.93 4.49 0.89
N TRP A 91 -9.64 4.76 0.64
CA TRP A 91 -8.73 5.26 1.67
C TRP A 91 -9.07 6.68 2.14
N GLY A 92 -9.53 7.52 1.24
CA GLY A 92 -9.95 8.88 1.58
C GLY A 92 -11.19 8.93 2.46
N ALA A 93 -12.05 7.91 2.41
CA ALA A 93 -13.24 7.80 3.23
C ALA A 93 -12.97 7.25 4.64
N ILE A 94 -11.80 6.67 4.88
CA ILE A 94 -11.45 6.09 6.18
C ILE A 94 -11.07 7.19 7.16
N LYS A 95 -11.87 7.32 8.22
CA LYS A 95 -11.57 8.17 9.38
C LYS A 95 -11.86 7.36 10.63
N ILE A 96 -10.85 7.21 11.47
CA ILE A 96 -10.97 6.50 12.73
C ILE A 96 -11.14 7.51 13.84
N ASP A 97 -12.25 7.40 14.57
CA ASP A 97 -12.58 8.28 15.68
C ASP A 97 -12.08 7.67 16.99
N ALA A 98 -11.11 8.34 17.62
CA ALA A 98 -10.55 7.94 18.91
C ALA A 98 -11.55 8.02 20.06
N SER A 99 -12.61 8.83 19.92
CA SER A 99 -13.65 8.98 20.97
C SER A 99 -14.61 7.79 21.00
N ASN A 100 -14.60 6.91 20.00
CA ASN A 100 -15.47 5.74 19.93
C ASN A 100 -14.64 4.47 19.66
N PRO A 101 -14.09 3.81 20.72
CA PRO A 101 -13.20 2.66 20.55
C PRO A 101 -13.84 1.48 19.84
N ALA A 102 -15.12 1.23 20.04
CA ALA A 102 -15.84 0.12 19.41
C ALA A 102 -15.96 0.34 17.89
N ALA A 103 -16.32 1.53 17.45
CA ALA A 103 -16.36 1.89 16.03
C ALA A 103 -14.96 1.88 15.42
N ALA A 104 -13.95 2.33 16.15
CA ALA A 104 -12.55 2.30 15.70
C ALA A 104 -12.08 0.86 15.42
N ALA A 105 -12.38 -0.08 16.29
CA ALA A 105 -12.04 -1.49 16.09
C ALA A 105 -12.70 -2.08 14.83
N THR A 106 -13.96 -1.74 14.58
CA THR A 106 -14.70 -2.16 13.38
C THR A 106 -14.07 -1.59 12.12
N GLU A 107 -13.73 -0.31 12.11
CA GLU A 107 -13.08 0.35 10.97
C GLU A 107 -11.69 -0.23 10.69
N LEU A 108 -10.91 -0.54 11.72
CA LEU A 108 -9.60 -1.18 11.57
C LEU A 108 -9.71 -2.58 10.95
N THR A 109 -10.68 -3.38 11.36
CA THR A 109 -10.94 -4.69 10.79
C THR A 109 -11.33 -4.58 9.32
N LYS A 110 -12.22 -3.65 9.01
CA LYS A 110 -12.66 -3.36 7.64
C LYS A 110 -11.50 -2.89 6.76
N LEU A 111 -10.64 -2.02 7.29
CA LEU A 111 -9.43 -1.56 6.61
C LEU A 111 -8.49 -2.72 6.27
N GLY A 112 -8.29 -3.66 7.17
CA GLY A 112 -7.48 -4.86 6.94
C GLY A 112 -8.00 -5.69 5.76
N THR A 113 -9.31 -5.91 5.68
CA THR A 113 -9.95 -6.60 4.57
C THR A 113 -9.79 -5.82 3.26
N GLN A 114 -10.04 -4.53 3.28
CA GLN A 114 -9.90 -3.66 2.11
C GLN A 114 -8.45 -3.59 1.62
N ALA A 115 -7.48 -3.56 2.51
CA ALA A 115 -6.06 -3.57 2.16
C ALA A 115 -5.67 -4.87 1.44
N THR A 116 -6.18 -6.01 1.89
CA THR A 116 -5.95 -7.31 1.25
C THR A 116 -6.55 -7.34 -0.15
N GLU A 117 -7.80 -6.93 -0.30
CA GLU A 117 -8.48 -6.87 -1.60
C GLU A 117 -7.79 -5.90 -2.57
N ALA A 118 -7.39 -4.74 -2.07
CA ALA A 118 -6.68 -3.73 -2.84
C ALA A 118 -5.36 -4.24 -3.39
N THR A 119 -4.59 -4.92 -2.55
CA THR A 119 -3.32 -5.53 -2.94
C THR A 119 -3.52 -6.59 -4.01
N GLN A 120 -4.56 -7.41 -3.90
CA GLN A 120 -4.89 -8.42 -4.91
C GLN A 120 -5.30 -7.78 -6.24
N LYS A 121 -6.16 -6.79 -6.23
CA LYS A 121 -6.57 -6.06 -7.44
C LYS A 121 -5.39 -5.40 -8.12
N LEU A 122 -4.56 -4.71 -7.34
CA LEU A 122 -3.38 -4.03 -7.86
C LEU A 122 -2.37 -5.03 -8.46
N ALA A 123 -2.13 -6.15 -7.81
CA ALA A 123 -1.26 -7.21 -8.32
C ALA A 123 -1.77 -7.76 -9.64
N LYS A 124 -3.09 -7.94 -9.78
CA LYS A 124 -3.72 -8.40 -11.01
C LYS A 124 -3.58 -7.38 -12.15
N ASP A 125 -3.80 -6.10 -11.87
CA ASP A 125 -3.71 -5.05 -12.88
C ASP A 125 -2.26 -4.74 -13.28
N CYS A 126 -1.31 -5.08 -12.41
CA CYS A 126 0.13 -4.87 -12.63
C CYS A 126 0.87 -6.12 -13.14
N SER A 127 0.18 -7.22 -13.35
CA SER A 127 0.79 -8.47 -13.83
C SER A 127 0.93 -8.57 -15.34
#